data_f9a0bd4c82d4e0e7cf128628f4f67067
#
_entry.id   f9a0bd4c82d4e0e7cf128628f4f67067
#
_cell.length_a   1.000
_cell.length_b   1.000
_cell.length_c   1.000
_cell.angle_alpha   90.00
_cell.angle_beta   90.00
_cell.angle_gamma   90.00
#
_symmetry.space_group_name_H-M   'P 1'
#
loop_
_entity.id
_entity.type
_entity.pdbx_description
1 polymer ?
#
loop_
_entity_poly.entity_id
_entity_poly.type
_entity_poly.pdbx_seq_one_letter_code
_entity_poly.pdbx_strand_id
1 'polypeptide(L)'
;MTENVVAYSTEDKAMQAAKNKGHSTLPRFHELMAAGTPGTYTVKFPLTQNGATEHIWMQLTGLGDGTFIGLLADEPVNGTKYKMGDRMTVEEADVEDWMVKNGGEVYGGYTVRQAFADMPKEQAAKYGITFKD
;
A
#
# COMPACT_ATOMS: atom_id res chain seq x y z
N MET A 1 3.51 -4.98 -17.04
CA MET A 1 2.23 -4.64 -16.40
C MET A 1 1.22 -5.71 -16.74
N THR A 2 0.50 -6.18 -15.76
CA THR A 2 -0.58 -7.11 -16.04
C THR A 2 -1.80 -6.34 -16.56
N GLU A 3 -2.65 -7.02 -17.29
CA GLU A 3 -3.87 -6.43 -17.84
C GLU A 3 -4.87 -5.97 -16.77
N ASN A 4 -4.69 -6.40 -15.51
CA ASN A 4 -5.54 -6.04 -14.40
C ASN A 4 -5.04 -4.83 -13.61
N VAL A 5 -3.93 -4.23 -14.05
CA VAL A 5 -3.34 -3.08 -13.38
C VAL A 5 -3.87 -1.79 -14.00
N VAL A 6 -4.38 -0.91 -13.17
CA VAL A 6 -4.76 0.44 -13.60
C VAL A 6 -3.56 1.35 -13.38
N ALA A 7 -3.08 1.98 -14.46
CA ALA A 7 -1.94 2.88 -14.41
C ALA A 7 -2.42 4.33 -14.21
N TYR A 8 -1.72 5.08 -13.36
CA TYR A 8 -2.04 6.47 -13.06
C TYR A 8 -0.83 7.35 -13.32
N SER A 9 -1.08 8.55 -13.81
CA SER A 9 -0.06 9.58 -13.83
C SER A 9 0.11 10.15 -12.43
N THR A 10 1.26 10.79 -12.16
CA THR A 10 1.50 11.47 -10.88
C THR A 10 0.55 12.63 -10.66
N GLU A 11 -0.12 13.11 -11.71
CA GLU A 11 -1.04 14.24 -11.67
C GLU A 11 -2.50 13.82 -11.52
N ASP A 12 -2.81 12.53 -11.48
CA ASP A 12 -4.17 12.06 -11.31
C ASP A 12 -4.73 12.50 -9.96
N LYS A 13 -5.78 13.33 -10.02
CA LYS A 13 -6.34 13.94 -8.81
C LYS A 13 -7.01 12.93 -7.89
N ALA A 14 -7.68 11.94 -8.46
CA ALA A 14 -8.36 10.92 -7.65
C ALA A 14 -7.34 10.06 -6.91
N MET A 15 -6.24 9.71 -7.57
CA MET A 15 -5.18 8.95 -6.93
C MET A 15 -4.44 9.79 -5.89
N GLN A 16 -4.22 11.08 -6.14
CA GLN A 16 -3.63 11.96 -5.13
C GLN A 16 -4.53 12.08 -3.89
N ALA A 17 -5.84 12.18 -4.09
CA ALA A 17 -6.79 12.21 -2.97
C ALA A 17 -6.75 10.88 -2.19
N ALA A 18 -6.63 9.75 -2.89
CA ALA A 18 -6.50 8.44 -2.26
C ALA A 18 -5.22 8.34 -1.42
N LYS A 19 -4.09 8.83 -1.92
CA LYS A 19 -2.82 8.87 -1.17
C LYS A 19 -2.93 9.78 0.07
N ASN A 20 -3.57 10.92 -0.08
CA ASN A 20 -3.79 11.83 1.06
C ASN A 20 -4.66 11.15 2.12
N LYS A 21 -5.70 10.43 1.71
CA LYS A 21 -6.55 9.68 2.61
C LYS A 21 -5.77 8.56 3.30
N GLY A 22 -4.95 7.83 2.56
CA GLY A 22 -4.09 6.79 3.12
C GLY A 22 -3.18 7.36 4.18
N HIS A 23 -2.48 8.45 3.89
CA HIS A 23 -1.58 9.08 4.85
C HIS A 23 -2.33 9.61 6.08
N SER A 24 -3.43 10.34 5.87
CA SER A 24 -4.16 11.01 6.94
C SER A 24 -4.87 10.01 7.87
N THR A 25 -5.08 8.78 7.46
CA THR A 25 -5.74 7.74 8.26
C THR A 25 -4.77 6.79 8.96
N LEU A 26 -3.46 7.06 8.93
CA LEU A 26 -2.47 6.26 9.67
C LEU A 26 -2.82 6.08 11.15
N PRO A 27 -3.43 7.05 11.87
CA PRO A 27 -3.89 6.79 13.23
C PRO A 27 -4.83 5.58 13.35
N ARG A 28 -5.70 5.37 12.35
CA ARG A 28 -6.56 4.17 12.32
C ARG A 28 -5.75 2.89 12.17
N PHE A 29 -4.70 2.92 11.35
CA PHE A 29 -3.78 1.80 11.20
C PHE A 29 -3.14 1.44 12.55
N HIS A 30 -2.67 2.44 13.28
CA HIS A 30 -2.11 2.25 14.62
C HIS A 30 -3.14 1.70 15.59
N GLU A 31 -4.39 2.15 15.54
CA GLU A 31 -5.48 1.62 16.37
C GLU A 31 -5.70 0.13 16.12
N LEU A 32 -5.76 -0.27 14.85
CA LEU A 32 -5.96 -1.67 14.48
C LEU A 32 -4.81 -2.54 14.98
N MET A 33 -3.59 -2.01 14.88
CA MET A 33 -2.37 -2.69 15.37
C MET A 33 -2.42 -2.87 16.88
N ALA A 34 -2.76 -1.81 17.62
CA ALA A 34 -2.85 -1.84 19.07
C ALA A 34 -3.96 -2.77 19.55
N ALA A 35 -5.04 -2.89 18.79
CA ALA A 35 -6.15 -3.78 19.10
C ALA A 35 -5.84 -5.25 18.78
N GLY A 36 -4.70 -5.53 18.13
CA GLY A 36 -4.35 -6.88 17.72
C GLY A 36 -5.25 -7.43 16.62
N THR A 37 -5.80 -6.55 15.78
CA THR A 37 -6.67 -6.97 14.68
C THR A 37 -5.93 -7.97 13.79
N PRO A 38 -6.50 -9.16 13.55
CA PRO A 38 -5.78 -10.19 12.78
C PRO A 38 -5.66 -9.80 11.31
N GLY A 39 -4.52 -10.18 10.72
CA GLY A 39 -4.27 -9.94 9.30
C GLY A 39 -2.82 -9.62 9.01
N THR A 40 -2.55 -9.35 7.75
CA THR A 40 -1.25 -8.92 7.26
C THR A 40 -1.25 -7.39 7.20
N TYR A 41 -0.25 -6.79 7.81
CA TYR A 41 -0.09 -5.32 7.90
C TYR A 41 0.91 -4.87 6.85
N THR A 42 0.49 -3.98 5.96
CA THR A 42 1.34 -3.48 4.87
C THR A 42 1.23 -1.96 4.75
N VAL A 43 2.31 -1.35 4.26
CA VAL A 43 2.32 0.08 3.94
C VAL A 43 2.87 0.27 2.54
N LYS A 44 2.40 1.32 1.87
CA LYS A 44 2.83 1.72 0.53
C LYS A 44 3.67 2.99 0.63
N PHE A 45 4.78 3.02 -0.06
CA PHE A 45 5.71 4.14 -0.02
C PHE A 45 6.41 4.33 -1.37
N PRO A 46 6.95 5.53 -1.63
CA PRO A 46 7.72 5.74 -2.86
C PRO A 46 9.13 5.18 -2.72
N LEU A 47 9.58 4.42 -3.70
CA LEU A 47 10.94 3.91 -3.81
C LEU A 47 11.56 4.42 -5.09
N THR A 48 12.62 5.20 -4.96
CA THR A 48 13.31 5.80 -6.10
C THR A 48 14.62 5.08 -6.37
N GLN A 49 14.80 4.64 -7.62
CA GLN A 49 16.03 4.07 -8.11
C GLN A 49 16.27 4.57 -9.52
N ASN A 50 17.53 4.89 -9.84
CA ASN A 50 17.92 5.30 -11.19
C ASN A 50 17.09 6.48 -11.73
N GLY A 51 16.70 7.40 -10.85
CA GLY A 51 15.91 8.57 -11.21
C GLY A 51 14.44 8.31 -11.46
N ALA A 52 13.95 7.11 -11.22
CA ALA A 52 12.56 6.74 -11.39
C ALA A 52 11.95 6.29 -10.05
N THR A 53 10.72 6.71 -9.79
CA THR A 53 10.01 6.38 -8.55
C THR A 53 8.87 5.42 -8.83
N GLU A 54 8.83 4.35 -8.06
CA GLU A 54 7.68 3.45 -8.03
C GLU A 54 7.05 3.47 -6.66
N HIS A 55 5.75 3.19 -6.60
CA HIS A 55 4.98 3.16 -5.37
C HIS A 55 4.76 1.70 -5.00
N ILE A 56 5.40 1.25 -3.94
CA ILE A 56 5.59 -0.17 -3.66
C ILE A 56 5.11 -0.50 -2.24
N TRP A 57 4.71 -1.74 -2.03
CA TRP A 57 4.23 -2.22 -0.74
C TRP A 57 5.32 -2.93 0.06
N MET A 58 5.25 -2.77 1.37
CA MET A 58 6.11 -3.45 2.33
C MET A 58 5.23 -4.11 3.39
N GLN A 59 5.52 -5.38 3.72
CA GLN A 59 4.85 -6.07 4.81
C GLN A 59 5.58 -5.76 6.11
N LEU A 60 4.86 -5.29 7.13
CA LEU A 60 5.45 -4.92 8.41
C LEU A 60 5.95 -6.13 9.18
N THR A 61 7.12 -5.97 9.79
CA THR A 61 7.67 -6.89 10.79
C THR A 61 7.83 -6.20 12.13
N GLY A 62 7.79 -4.87 12.17
CA GLY A 62 7.93 -4.11 13.42
C GLY A 62 7.77 -2.62 13.23
N LEU A 63 7.92 -1.91 14.32
CA LEU A 63 7.88 -0.45 14.37
C LEU A 63 9.17 0.08 14.97
N GLY A 64 9.62 1.21 14.44
CA GLY A 64 10.64 2.03 15.05
C GLY A 64 10.05 3.34 15.54
N ASP A 65 10.91 4.26 15.96
CA ASP A 65 10.50 5.59 16.39
C ASP A 65 10.17 6.43 15.13
N GLY A 66 8.88 6.64 14.88
CA GLY A 66 8.40 7.35 13.69
C GLY A 66 8.63 6.60 12.38
N THR A 67 8.89 5.30 12.44
CA THR A 67 9.19 4.49 11.25
C THR A 67 8.43 3.17 11.26
N PHE A 68 8.27 2.60 10.06
CA PHE A 68 7.81 1.24 9.87
C PHE A 68 8.97 0.39 9.37
N ILE A 69 9.07 -0.82 9.89
CA ILE A 69 10.11 -1.78 9.53
C ILE A 69 9.42 -3.00 8.91
N GLY A 70 9.96 -3.49 7.80
CA GLY A 70 9.35 -4.63 7.15
C GLY A 70 10.16 -5.18 5.99
N LEU A 71 9.51 -5.99 5.19
CA LEU A 71 10.09 -6.65 4.04
C LEU A 71 9.35 -6.22 2.78
N LEU A 72 10.09 -5.90 1.71
CA LEU A 72 9.48 -5.55 0.43
C LEU A 72 8.56 -6.69 -0.02
N ALA A 73 7.32 -6.34 -0.32
CA ALA A 73 6.30 -7.31 -0.74
C ALA A 73 6.23 -7.47 -2.26
N ASP A 74 6.84 -6.54 -3.00
CA ASP A 74 6.86 -6.55 -4.46
C ASP A 74 8.30 -6.49 -4.97
N GLU A 75 8.52 -6.99 -6.19
CA GLU A 75 9.82 -6.88 -6.85
C GLU A 75 9.94 -5.50 -7.49
N PRO A 76 10.94 -4.67 -7.09
CA PRO A 76 11.16 -3.39 -7.74
C PRO A 76 11.55 -3.56 -9.21
N VAL A 77 11.09 -2.64 -10.05
CA VAL A 77 11.33 -2.71 -11.50
C VAL A 77 12.28 -1.64 -12.00
N ASN A 78 12.57 -0.61 -11.19
CA ASN A 78 13.41 0.52 -11.61
C ASN A 78 14.90 0.36 -11.30
N GLY A 79 15.31 -0.76 -10.74
CA GLY A 79 16.69 -1.02 -10.40
C GLY A 79 16.88 -2.36 -9.71
N THR A 80 18.12 -2.67 -9.38
CA THR A 80 18.50 -3.96 -8.79
C THR A 80 19.08 -3.85 -7.38
N LYS A 81 19.13 -2.63 -6.83
CA LYS A 81 19.64 -2.41 -5.48
C LYS A 81 18.78 -3.09 -4.42
N TYR A 82 17.46 -3.12 -4.66
CA TYR A 82 16.49 -3.75 -3.77
C TYR A 82 15.73 -4.83 -4.51
N LYS A 83 15.32 -5.87 -3.78
CA LYS A 83 14.52 -6.97 -4.32
C LYS A 83 13.44 -7.38 -3.34
N MET A 84 12.45 -8.08 -3.83
CA MET A 84 11.37 -8.61 -2.98
C MET A 84 11.95 -9.40 -1.82
N GLY A 85 11.44 -9.14 -0.61
CA GLY A 85 11.91 -9.76 0.61
C GLY A 85 13.01 -8.99 1.34
N ASP A 86 13.59 -7.96 0.72
CA ASP A 86 14.59 -7.14 1.38
C ASP A 86 14.00 -6.36 2.55
N ARG A 87 14.77 -6.25 3.63
CA ARG A 87 14.38 -5.48 4.80
C ARG A 87 14.50 -3.99 4.52
N MET A 88 13.44 -3.27 4.87
CA MET A 88 13.35 -1.82 4.67
C MET A 88 12.89 -1.15 5.95
N THR A 89 13.35 0.10 6.14
CA THR A 89 12.84 1.00 7.16
C THR A 89 12.30 2.23 6.43
N VAL A 90 11.05 2.57 6.69
CA VAL A 90 10.35 3.65 5.99
C VAL A 90 9.85 4.65 7.02
N GLU A 91 10.12 5.93 6.78
CA GLU A 91 9.56 7.01 7.61
C GLU A 91 8.05 7.01 7.49
N GLU A 92 7.37 7.13 8.61
CA GLU A 92 5.91 7.19 8.62
C GLU A 92 5.40 8.36 7.78
N ALA A 93 6.14 9.47 7.75
CA ALA A 93 5.81 10.64 6.95
C ALA A 93 5.75 10.36 5.44
N ASP A 94 6.48 9.33 4.98
CA ASP A 94 6.54 8.98 3.56
C ASP A 94 5.50 7.94 3.13
N VAL A 95 4.72 7.44 4.06
CA VAL A 95 3.70 6.41 3.77
C VAL A 95 2.51 7.04 3.06
N GLU A 96 2.13 6.44 1.95
CA GLU A 96 1.04 6.91 1.09
C GLU A 96 -0.26 6.15 1.32
N ASP A 97 -0.16 4.93 1.81
CA ASP A 97 -1.32 4.07 2.05
C ASP A 97 -0.94 2.95 3.01
N TRP A 98 -1.94 2.28 3.54
CA TRP A 98 -1.77 1.17 4.44
C TRP A 98 -2.91 0.18 4.27
N MET A 99 -2.66 -1.08 4.60
CA MET A 99 -3.70 -2.11 4.62
C MET A 99 -3.53 -3.03 5.81
N VAL A 100 -4.66 -3.49 6.35
CA VAL A 100 -4.72 -4.70 7.17
C VAL A 100 -5.61 -5.67 6.41
N LYS A 101 -5.01 -6.73 5.92
CA LYS A 101 -5.70 -7.71 5.08
C LYS A 101 -5.83 -9.03 5.79
N ASN A 102 -7.08 -9.52 5.89
CA ASN A 102 -7.37 -10.81 6.47
C ASN A 102 -8.33 -11.56 5.53
N GLY A 103 -7.79 -12.50 4.76
CA GLY A 103 -8.57 -13.15 3.70
C GLY A 103 -9.06 -12.14 2.68
N GLY A 104 -10.36 -12.10 2.43
CA GLY A 104 -10.96 -11.14 1.51
C GLY A 104 -11.32 -9.79 2.15
N GLU A 105 -11.06 -9.60 3.44
CA GLU A 105 -11.40 -8.37 4.15
C GLU A 105 -10.18 -7.45 4.24
N VAL A 106 -10.36 -6.16 3.90
CA VAL A 106 -9.28 -5.19 3.86
C VAL A 106 -9.71 -3.90 4.56
N TYR A 107 -8.94 -3.50 5.58
CA TYR A 107 -9.01 -2.17 6.14
C TYR A 107 -7.98 -1.29 5.44
N GLY A 108 -8.29 -0.02 5.25
CA GLY A 108 -7.38 0.88 4.54
C GLY A 108 -7.39 0.61 3.04
N GLY A 109 -6.23 0.68 2.41
CA GLY A 109 -6.09 0.40 0.99
C GLY A 109 -6.78 1.43 0.10
N TYR A 110 -6.67 2.72 0.43
CA TYR A 110 -7.40 3.77 -0.30
C TYR A 110 -6.96 3.87 -1.75
N THR A 111 -5.67 3.65 -2.03
CA THR A 111 -5.19 3.63 -3.42
C THR A 111 -5.69 2.39 -4.17
N VAL A 112 -5.87 1.28 -3.45
CA VAL A 112 -6.45 0.05 -4.02
C VAL A 112 -7.94 0.24 -4.29
N ARG A 113 -8.66 0.89 -3.36
CA ARG A 113 -10.08 1.22 -3.55
C ARG A 113 -10.27 2.08 -4.79
N GLN A 114 -9.37 3.05 -5.01
CA GLN A 114 -9.43 3.93 -6.18
C GLN A 114 -9.20 3.12 -7.46
N ALA A 115 -8.21 2.23 -7.48
CA ALA A 115 -7.97 1.36 -8.63
C ALA A 115 -9.20 0.50 -8.93
N PHE A 116 -9.85 -0.04 -7.90
CA PHE A 116 -11.07 -0.84 -8.06
C PHE A 116 -12.23 -0.01 -8.60
N ALA A 117 -12.37 1.25 -8.16
CA ALA A 117 -13.41 2.14 -8.65
C ALA A 117 -13.26 2.44 -10.15
N ASP A 118 -12.03 2.40 -10.65
CA ASP A 118 -11.69 2.68 -12.05
C ASP A 118 -11.71 1.42 -12.93
N MET A 119 -11.94 0.25 -12.34
CA MET A 119 -12.08 -1.01 -13.06
C MET A 119 -13.53 -1.28 -13.40
N PRO A 120 -13.81 -2.10 -14.44
CA PRO A 120 -15.14 -2.69 -14.61
C PRO A 120 -15.53 -3.49 -13.36
N LYS A 121 -16.79 -3.39 -12.95
CA LYS A 121 -17.30 -4.07 -11.74
C LYS A 121 -17.04 -5.57 -11.75
N GLU A 122 -17.18 -6.21 -12.89
CA GLU A 122 -16.96 -7.64 -13.04
C GLU A 122 -15.52 -8.02 -12.78
N GLN A 123 -14.59 -7.18 -13.23
CA GLN A 123 -13.16 -7.39 -13.00
C GLN A 123 -12.82 -7.21 -11.53
N ALA A 124 -13.31 -6.15 -10.89
CA ALA A 124 -13.08 -5.90 -9.47
C ALA A 124 -13.65 -7.04 -8.61
N ALA A 125 -14.83 -7.56 -8.95
CA ALA A 125 -15.46 -8.63 -8.20
C ALA A 125 -14.65 -9.93 -8.17
N LYS A 126 -13.80 -10.15 -9.17
CA LYS A 126 -12.95 -11.35 -9.22
C LYS A 126 -11.89 -11.40 -8.12
N TYR A 127 -11.54 -10.27 -7.54
CA TYR A 127 -10.57 -10.23 -6.45
C TYR A 127 -11.14 -10.71 -5.11
N GLY A 128 -12.49 -10.75 -4.97
CA GLY A 128 -13.12 -11.24 -3.75
C GLY A 128 -12.82 -10.40 -2.52
N ILE A 129 -12.62 -9.09 -2.70
CA ILE A 129 -12.22 -8.17 -1.62
C ILE A 129 -13.41 -7.36 -1.14
N THR A 130 -13.56 -7.28 0.20
CA THR A 130 -14.52 -6.40 0.87
C THR A 130 -13.72 -5.38 1.68
N PHE A 131 -13.90 -4.10 1.37
CA PHE A 131 -13.25 -3.03 2.13
C PHE A 131 -14.05 -2.69 3.38
N LYS A 132 -13.36 -2.53 4.49
CA LYS A 132 -13.91 -2.25 5.81
C LYS A 132 -13.39 -0.91 6.35
N ASP A 133 -14.11 -0.33 7.27
CA ASP A 133 -13.70 0.95 7.92
C ASP A 133 -12.92 0.74 9.20
#